data_f185a49833da9defecf23eac9a355641
#
_entry.id   f185a49833da9defecf23eac9a355641
#
_cell.length_a   1.000
_cell.length_b   1.000
_cell.length_c   1.000
_cell.angle_alpha   90.00
_cell.angle_beta   90.00
_cell.angle_gamma   90.00
#
_symmetry.space_group_name_H-M   'P 1'
#
loop_
_entity.id
_entity.type
_entity.pdbx_description
1 polymer ?
#
loop_
_entity_poly.entity_id
_entity_poly.type
_entity_poly.pdbx_seq_one_letter_code
_entity_poly.pdbx_strand_id
1 'polypeptide(L)'
;MGFRKSLIAIGLIAAVVMAGSGCTSKKLYSDPDMTSDSSVQTTIDPLSFTAIDAKMREFNFGINEFMKDHSDQALVKTSTGATLGGVTATCKYMKSNDGKYESLQMEKDIGNGIQVDEYFNMGDSIFIARTTIYKDGNFDPVIKYYITDGVLYQVDGLAETVTKIVELSDPSAEEKQANIDIYFTFDEIRAIYA
;
A
#
# COMPACT_ATOMS: atom_id res chain seq x y z
N MET A 1 21.93 -20.28 -27.27
CA MET A 1 21.85 -19.19 -26.29
C MET A 1 20.49 -19.28 -25.62
N GLY A 2 20.43 -19.86 -24.41
CA GLY A 2 19.18 -20.15 -23.71
C GLY A 2 18.76 -19.00 -22.83
N PHE A 3 17.63 -18.41 -23.11
CA PHE A 3 16.95 -17.48 -22.21
C PHE A 3 16.48 -18.26 -20.97
N ARG A 4 17.15 -18.08 -19.85
CA ARG A 4 16.64 -18.50 -18.54
C ARG A 4 15.46 -17.58 -18.21
N LYS A 5 14.25 -18.15 -18.27
CA LYS A 5 13.04 -17.53 -17.72
C LYS A 5 13.24 -17.41 -16.20
N SER A 6 13.53 -16.20 -15.72
CA SER A 6 13.49 -15.87 -14.29
C SER A 6 12.02 -15.90 -13.87
N LEU A 7 11.59 -17.00 -13.31
CA LEU A 7 10.39 -17.05 -12.47
C LEU A 7 10.76 -16.38 -11.14
N ILE A 8 10.62 -15.06 -11.07
CA ILE A 8 10.64 -14.37 -9.77
C ILE A 8 9.31 -14.70 -9.11
N ALA A 9 9.41 -15.48 -8.05
CA ALA A 9 8.26 -15.90 -7.25
C ALA A 9 7.61 -14.66 -6.61
N ILE A 10 6.42 -14.35 -7.06
CA ILE A 10 5.58 -13.19 -6.65
C ILE A 10 4.93 -13.46 -5.28
N GLY A 11 5.63 -14.07 -4.38
CA GLY A 11 5.12 -14.40 -3.06
C GLY A 11 5.75 -13.62 -1.90
N LEU A 12 6.71 -12.74 -2.16
CA LEU A 12 7.61 -12.33 -1.07
C LEU A 12 7.36 -10.92 -0.49
N ILE A 13 6.62 -10.06 -1.15
CA ILE A 13 6.51 -8.65 -0.68
C ILE A 13 5.40 -8.48 0.35
N ALA A 14 4.35 -9.28 0.31
CA ALA A 14 3.33 -9.26 1.37
C ALA A 14 3.86 -9.62 2.77
N ALA A 15 5.02 -10.31 2.86
CA ALA A 15 5.64 -10.70 4.12
C ALA A 15 6.51 -9.59 4.76
N VAL A 16 6.99 -8.62 3.99
CA VAL A 16 7.91 -7.58 4.50
C VAL A 16 7.17 -6.49 5.28
N VAL A 17 5.88 -6.30 5.02
CA VAL A 17 5.05 -5.30 5.76
C VAL A 17 4.80 -5.71 7.21
N MET A 18 5.03 -6.97 7.58
CA MET A 18 4.73 -7.51 8.92
C MET A 18 5.92 -7.53 9.90
N ALA A 19 7.12 -7.19 9.48
CA ALA A 19 8.29 -7.23 10.35
C ALA A 19 8.55 -5.86 11.00
N GLY A 20 7.79 -5.54 12.04
CA GLY A 20 8.14 -4.35 12.83
C GLY A 20 7.03 -3.83 13.74
N SER A 21 6.60 -4.62 14.68
CA SER A 21 6.26 -4.18 16.04
C SER A 21 5.91 -5.38 16.90
N GLY A 22 6.86 -5.77 17.76
CA GLY A 22 6.62 -6.71 18.83
C GLY A 22 5.65 -6.11 19.83
N CYS A 23 4.39 -6.51 19.77
CA CYS A 23 3.46 -6.28 20.85
C CYS A 23 3.78 -7.25 21.98
N THR A 24 4.49 -6.79 23.00
CA THR A 24 4.49 -7.45 24.31
C THR A 24 3.10 -7.29 24.92
N SER A 25 2.35 -8.39 24.94
CA SER A 25 1.09 -8.48 25.66
C SER A 25 1.34 -8.28 27.16
N LYS A 26 1.06 -7.10 27.70
CA LYS A 26 0.88 -6.92 29.13
C LYS A 26 -0.46 -7.55 29.52
N LYS A 27 -0.39 -8.63 30.31
CA LYS A 27 -1.56 -9.18 31.00
C LYS A 27 -2.21 -8.08 31.84
N LEU A 28 -3.43 -7.67 31.48
CA LEU A 28 -4.25 -6.86 32.36
C LEU A 28 -4.78 -7.75 33.47
N TYR A 29 -4.43 -7.39 34.71
CA TYR A 29 -5.00 -7.89 35.93
C TYR A 29 -6.43 -7.34 36.05
N SER A 30 -7.40 -8.24 36.19
CA SER A 30 -8.79 -7.85 36.40
C SER A 30 -9.00 -7.50 37.85
N ASP A 31 -9.31 -6.26 38.13
CA ASP A 31 -9.83 -5.84 39.46
C ASP A 31 -11.34 -5.63 39.32
N PRO A 32 -12.19 -6.32 40.13
CA PRO A 32 -13.63 -6.16 40.07
C PRO A 32 -14.02 -5.10 41.11
N ASP A 33 -14.21 -3.91 40.70
CA ASP A 33 -15.21 -2.97 41.23
C ASP A 33 -14.91 -1.54 40.74
N MET A 34 -15.68 -1.09 39.77
CA MET A 34 -16.06 0.32 39.67
C MET A 34 -17.30 0.46 38.80
N THR A 35 -18.38 0.78 39.48
CA THR A 35 -19.65 1.23 38.95
C THR A 35 -19.49 2.41 38.01
N SER A 36 -20.15 2.28 36.84
CA SER A 36 -20.79 3.31 36.03
C SER A 36 -20.17 4.70 35.96
N ASP A 37 -19.78 5.14 34.84
CA ASP A 37 -20.44 6.16 34.01
C ASP A 37 -19.46 6.80 33.02
N SER A 38 -19.99 7.17 31.89
CA SER A 38 -19.31 7.86 30.81
C SER A 38 -18.47 6.96 29.90
N SER A 39 -19.14 6.35 28.93
CA SER A 39 -18.53 6.00 27.67
C SER A 39 -18.05 7.30 27.00
N VAL A 40 -16.84 7.75 27.35
CA VAL A 40 -16.10 8.67 26.52
C VAL A 40 -15.83 7.90 25.23
N GLN A 41 -16.67 8.08 24.25
CA GLN A 41 -16.39 7.70 22.89
C GLN A 41 -15.18 8.54 22.46
N THR A 42 -13.98 8.00 22.69
CA THR A 42 -12.75 8.58 22.16
C THR A 42 -12.87 8.44 20.65
N THR A 43 -13.29 9.50 20.01
CA THR A 43 -13.28 9.57 18.54
C THR A 43 -11.81 9.53 18.15
N ILE A 44 -11.36 8.37 17.64
CA ILE A 44 -9.99 8.24 17.13
C ILE A 44 -9.92 9.12 15.89
N ASP A 45 -8.96 10.03 15.85
CA ASP A 45 -8.68 10.84 14.66
C ASP A 45 -8.39 9.90 13.48
N PRO A 46 -9.18 9.96 12.39
CA PRO A 46 -9.01 9.09 11.24
C PRO A 46 -7.65 9.26 10.54
N LEU A 47 -6.98 10.40 10.77
CA LEU A 47 -5.62 10.67 10.27
C LEU A 47 -4.52 10.34 11.29
N SER A 48 -4.86 9.76 12.43
CA SER A 48 -3.84 9.27 13.37
C SER A 48 -3.10 8.06 12.79
N PHE A 49 -1.83 7.90 13.16
CA PHE A 49 -1.03 6.73 12.77
C PHE A 49 -1.77 5.42 13.09
N THR A 50 -2.31 5.31 14.30
CA THR A 50 -3.03 4.10 14.74
C THR A 50 -4.22 3.77 13.85
N ALA A 51 -5.02 4.79 13.45
CA ALA A 51 -6.19 4.58 12.59
C ALA A 51 -5.78 4.15 11.18
N ILE A 52 -4.79 4.82 10.59
CA ILE A 52 -4.30 4.50 9.25
C ILE A 52 -3.62 3.13 9.23
N ASP A 53 -2.75 2.84 10.20
CA ASP A 53 -2.04 1.55 10.26
C ASP A 53 -3.02 0.39 10.46
N ALA A 54 -4.05 0.55 11.31
CA ALA A 54 -5.10 -0.45 11.49
C ALA A 54 -5.88 -0.70 10.18
N LYS A 55 -6.30 0.36 9.48
CA LYS A 55 -7.00 0.27 8.19
C LYS A 55 -6.16 -0.44 7.13
N MET A 56 -4.89 -0.09 7.04
CA MET A 56 -3.95 -0.71 6.11
C MET A 56 -3.73 -2.20 6.39
N ARG A 57 -3.56 -2.57 7.67
CA ARG A 57 -3.38 -3.98 8.08
C ARG A 57 -4.61 -4.81 7.79
N GLU A 58 -5.79 -4.29 8.12
CA GLU A 58 -7.07 -4.96 7.84
C GLU A 58 -7.25 -5.21 6.34
N PHE A 59 -6.99 -4.20 5.51
CA PHE A 59 -7.10 -4.32 4.06
C PHE A 59 -6.08 -5.34 3.50
N ASN A 60 -4.82 -5.25 3.93
CA ASN A 60 -3.76 -6.15 3.48
C ASN A 60 -4.04 -7.61 3.90
N PHE A 61 -4.50 -7.81 5.12
CA PHE A 61 -4.93 -9.13 5.58
C PHE A 61 -6.08 -9.66 4.73
N GLY A 62 -7.11 -8.84 4.50
CA GLY A 62 -8.28 -9.22 3.72
C GLY A 62 -7.94 -9.59 2.28
N ILE A 63 -7.07 -8.81 1.60
CA ILE A 63 -6.66 -9.10 0.22
C ILE A 63 -5.83 -10.39 0.13
N ASN A 64 -4.96 -10.67 1.11
CA ASN A 64 -4.15 -11.88 1.13
C ASN A 64 -5.02 -13.13 1.37
N GLU A 65 -5.96 -13.09 2.31
CA GLU A 65 -6.90 -14.20 2.54
C GLU A 65 -7.80 -14.40 1.32
N PHE A 66 -8.30 -13.32 0.71
CA PHE A 66 -9.09 -13.42 -0.52
C PHE A 66 -8.30 -14.08 -1.65
N MET A 67 -7.06 -13.65 -1.90
CA MET A 67 -6.22 -14.21 -2.97
C MET A 67 -5.81 -15.65 -2.70
N LYS A 68 -5.69 -16.06 -1.46
CA LYS A 68 -5.38 -17.44 -1.07
C LYS A 68 -6.55 -18.38 -1.36
N ASP A 69 -7.76 -17.98 -1.00
CA ASP A 69 -8.92 -18.86 -0.98
C ASP A 69 -9.88 -18.63 -2.17
N HIS A 70 -9.81 -17.46 -2.83
CA HIS A 70 -10.77 -17.01 -3.85
C HIS A 70 -10.10 -16.34 -5.06
N SER A 71 -8.86 -16.72 -5.39
CA SER A 71 -8.14 -16.11 -6.52
C SER A 71 -8.83 -16.29 -7.88
N ASP A 72 -9.67 -17.33 -8.02
CA ASP A 72 -10.54 -17.56 -9.18
C ASP A 72 -11.68 -16.55 -9.32
N GLN A 73 -11.98 -15.82 -8.26
CA GLN A 73 -12.98 -14.75 -8.21
C GLN A 73 -12.36 -13.35 -8.39
N ALA A 74 -11.15 -13.28 -8.88
CA ALA A 74 -10.46 -12.03 -9.18
C ALA A 74 -10.07 -11.93 -10.65
N LEU A 75 -10.23 -10.72 -11.20
CA LEU A 75 -9.52 -10.34 -12.42
C LEU A 75 -8.06 -10.09 -12.04
N VAL A 76 -7.14 -10.79 -12.70
CA VAL A 76 -5.70 -10.52 -12.59
C VAL A 76 -5.15 -10.33 -13.99
N LYS A 77 -4.55 -9.18 -14.25
CA LYS A 77 -3.93 -8.85 -15.55
C LYS A 77 -2.52 -8.32 -15.35
N THR A 78 -1.64 -8.65 -16.28
CA THR A 78 -0.27 -8.12 -16.32
C THR A 78 -0.05 -7.44 -17.65
N SER A 79 0.54 -6.24 -17.62
CA SER A 79 0.94 -5.49 -18.79
C SER A 79 2.40 -5.06 -18.64
N THR A 80 3.21 -5.34 -19.67
CA THR A 80 4.61 -4.89 -19.73
C THR A 80 4.69 -3.68 -20.65
N GLY A 81 5.40 -2.65 -20.20
CA GLY A 81 5.50 -1.39 -20.94
C GLY A 81 4.25 -0.51 -20.84
N ALA A 82 3.39 -0.76 -19.85
CA ALA A 82 2.26 0.12 -19.54
C ALA A 82 2.78 1.50 -19.16
N THR A 83 2.07 2.55 -19.62
CA THR A 83 2.38 3.93 -19.26
C THR A 83 1.26 4.48 -18.39
N LEU A 84 1.61 4.80 -17.15
CA LEU A 84 0.71 5.39 -16.15
C LEU A 84 1.35 6.67 -15.60
N GLY A 85 0.63 7.77 -15.63
CA GLY A 85 1.18 9.07 -15.18
C GLY A 85 2.46 9.49 -15.91
N GLY A 86 2.68 9.03 -17.17
CA GLY A 86 3.91 9.30 -17.92
C GLY A 86 5.08 8.36 -17.61
N VAL A 87 4.90 7.39 -16.73
CA VAL A 87 5.95 6.43 -16.33
C VAL A 87 5.69 5.09 -17.01
N THR A 88 6.75 4.53 -17.63
CA THR A 88 6.69 3.18 -18.23
C THR A 88 7.08 2.13 -17.19
N ALA A 89 6.24 1.14 -17.01
CA ALA A 89 6.44 0.10 -16.01
C ALA A 89 5.85 -1.25 -16.46
N THR A 90 6.24 -2.31 -15.76
CA THR A 90 5.48 -3.56 -15.75
C THR A 90 4.46 -3.47 -14.63
N CYS A 91 3.20 -3.65 -14.99
CA CYS A 91 2.08 -3.51 -14.06
C CYS A 91 1.36 -4.84 -13.88
N LYS A 92 1.02 -5.17 -12.64
CA LYS A 92 0.12 -6.27 -12.29
C LYS A 92 -1.09 -5.70 -11.57
N TYR A 93 -2.22 -5.72 -12.24
CA TYR A 93 -3.50 -5.25 -11.70
C TYR A 93 -4.32 -6.42 -11.19
N MET A 94 -4.99 -6.23 -10.05
CA MET A 94 -5.92 -7.17 -9.46
C MET A 94 -7.20 -6.45 -9.02
N LYS A 95 -8.35 -7.06 -9.31
CA LYS A 95 -9.65 -6.62 -8.80
C LYS A 95 -10.52 -7.83 -8.49
N SER A 96 -11.08 -7.90 -7.29
CA SER A 96 -12.09 -8.90 -6.93
C SER A 96 -13.41 -8.66 -7.68
N ASN A 97 -14.15 -9.74 -7.99
CA ASN A 97 -15.40 -9.65 -8.74
C ASN A 97 -16.48 -8.85 -7.99
N ASP A 98 -16.44 -8.86 -6.67
CA ASP A 98 -17.33 -8.06 -5.81
C ASP A 98 -16.89 -6.59 -5.66
N GLY A 99 -15.71 -6.25 -6.22
CA GLY A 99 -15.14 -4.90 -6.17
C GLY A 99 -14.57 -4.50 -4.82
N LYS A 100 -14.57 -5.40 -3.83
CA LYS A 100 -14.07 -5.11 -2.47
C LYS A 100 -12.57 -4.88 -2.42
N TYR A 101 -11.81 -5.63 -3.22
CA TYR A 101 -10.36 -5.55 -3.28
C TYR A 101 -9.90 -5.11 -4.67
N GLU A 102 -9.06 -4.10 -4.70
CA GLU A 102 -8.46 -3.60 -5.93
C GLU A 102 -7.04 -3.13 -5.62
N SER A 103 -6.07 -3.62 -6.40
CA SER A 103 -4.67 -3.27 -6.23
C SER A 103 -3.92 -3.21 -7.55
N LEU A 104 -2.81 -2.47 -7.56
CA LEU A 104 -1.84 -2.45 -8.64
C LEU A 104 -0.44 -2.55 -8.07
N GLN A 105 0.37 -3.45 -8.62
CA GLN A 105 1.81 -3.49 -8.42
C GLN A 105 2.47 -2.94 -9.69
N MET A 106 3.38 -2.00 -9.53
CA MET A 106 4.19 -1.45 -10.61
C MET A 106 5.66 -1.71 -10.36
N GLU A 107 6.35 -2.19 -11.39
CA GLU A 107 7.79 -2.42 -11.39
C GLU A 107 8.44 -1.52 -12.44
N LYS A 108 9.33 -0.63 -11.99
CA LYS A 108 10.07 0.31 -12.82
C LYS A 108 11.55 0.02 -12.75
N ASP A 109 12.19 -0.19 -13.90
CA ASP A 109 13.64 -0.31 -13.98
C ASP A 109 14.31 1.06 -13.73
N ILE A 110 15.14 1.14 -12.70
CA ILE A 110 15.91 2.34 -12.33
C ILE A 110 17.40 2.20 -12.69
N GLY A 111 17.73 1.22 -13.55
CA GLY A 111 19.08 0.97 -14.01
C GLY A 111 19.92 0.10 -13.08
N ASN A 112 20.05 0.44 -11.81
CA ASN A 112 20.76 -0.35 -10.80
C ASN A 112 19.87 -1.30 -9.98
N GLY A 113 18.56 -1.29 -10.25
CA GLY A 113 17.59 -2.10 -9.54
C GLY A 113 16.18 -1.93 -10.13
N ILE A 114 15.20 -2.37 -9.35
CA ILE A 114 13.78 -2.25 -9.65
C ILE A 114 13.13 -1.49 -8.51
N GLN A 115 12.44 -0.39 -8.81
CA GLN A 115 11.52 0.23 -7.87
C GLN A 115 10.17 -0.45 -8.00
N VAL A 116 9.63 -0.88 -6.87
CA VAL A 116 8.32 -1.53 -6.76
C VAL A 116 7.39 -0.62 -5.98
N ASP A 117 6.28 -0.27 -6.59
CA ASP A 117 5.19 0.48 -5.98
C ASP A 117 3.94 -0.41 -5.94
N GLU A 118 3.38 -0.59 -4.76
CA GLU A 118 2.12 -1.30 -4.56
C GLU A 118 1.04 -0.30 -4.15
N TYR A 119 -0.03 -0.23 -4.92
CA TYR A 119 -1.17 0.64 -4.70
C TYR A 119 -2.37 -0.21 -4.28
N PHE A 120 -3.06 0.21 -3.24
CA PHE A 120 -4.25 -0.43 -2.74
C PHE A 120 -5.40 0.58 -2.69
N ASN A 121 -6.47 0.29 -3.43
CA ASN A 121 -7.69 1.08 -3.39
C ASN A 121 -8.55 0.62 -2.21
N MET A 122 -8.68 1.47 -1.21
CA MET A 122 -9.49 1.22 -0.02
C MET A 122 -10.85 1.94 -0.07
N GLY A 123 -11.26 2.38 -1.28
CA GLY A 123 -12.52 3.07 -1.53
C GLY A 123 -12.38 4.60 -1.39
N ASP A 124 -12.31 5.10 -0.18
CA ASP A 124 -12.17 6.53 0.14
C ASP A 124 -10.71 7.01 0.18
N SER A 125 -9.79 6.08 0.07
CA SER A 125 -8.37 6.36 0.21
C SER A 125 -7.52 5.38 -0.59
N ILE A 126 -6.28 5.78 -0.86
CA ILE A 126 -5.28 4.95 -1.52
C ILE A 126 -4.10 4.78 -0.57
N PHE A 127 -3.68 3.55 -0.38
CA PHE A 127 -2.44 3.24 0.30
C PHE A 127 -1.37 2.86 -0.73
N ILE A 128 -0.14 3.33 -0.52
CA ILE A 128 0.99 3.04 -1.39
C ILE A 128 2.14 2.55 -0.52
N ALA A 129 2.74 1.41 -0.92
CA ALA A 129 3.99 0.92 -0.37
C ALA A 129 5.05 0.95 -1.47
N ARG A 130 6.18 1.61 -1.20
CA ARG A 130 7.31 1.72 -2.14
C ARG A 130 8.54 1.05 -1.55
N THR A 131 9.23 0.27 -2.35
CA THR A 131 10.56 -0.23 -2.04
C THR A 131 11.44 -0.27 -3.29
N THR A 132 12.75 -0.26 -3.10
CA THR A 132 13.73 -0.49 -4.16
C THR A 132 14.45 -1.81 -3.89
N ILE A 133 14.53 -2.66 -4.91
CA ILE A 133 15.29 -3.91 -4.87
C ILE A 133 16.47 -3.77 -5.83
N TYR A 134 17.68 -3.81 -5.29
CA TYR A 134 18.90 -3.64 -6.08
C TYR A 134 19.37 -4.96 -6.71
N LYS A 135 20.16 -4.86 -7.78
CA LYS A 135 20.72 -6.02 -8.50
C LYS A 135 21.63 -6.90 -7.66
N ASP A 136 22.22 -6.36 -6.60
CA ASP A 136 23.04 -7.09 -5.62
C ASP A 136 22.22 -7.83 -4.55
N GLY A 137 20.89 -7.71 -4.59
CA GLY A 137 19.96 -8.35 -3.65
C GLY A 137 19.67 -7.53 -2.40
N ASN A 138 20.26 -6.35 -2.24
CA ASN A 138 19.89 -5.41 -1.20
C ASN A 138 18.53 -4.75 -1.53
N PHE A 139 17.87 -4.18 -0.53
CA PHE A 139 16.61 -3.46 -0.69
C PHE A 139 16.52 -2.29 0.28
N ASP A 140 15.83 -1.25 -0.15
CA ASP A 140 15.50 -0.12 0.72
C ASP A 140 14.34 -0.47 1.68
N PRO A 141 14.31 0.14 2.87
CA PRO A 141 13.14 0.08 3.74
C PRO A 141 11.87 0.52 3.00
N VAL A 142 10.76 -0.14 3.29
CA VAL A 142 9.48 0.21 2.68
C VAL A 142 9.04 1.58 3.16
N ILE A 143 8.84 2.50 2.21
CA ILE A 143 8.21 3.79 2.46
C ILE A 143 6.72 3.66 2.23
N LYS A 144 5.92 4.11 3.18
CA LYS A 144 4.47 4.03 3.14
C LYS A 144 3.87 5.41 2.93
N TYR A 145 2.86 5.49 2.06
CA TYR A 145 2.10 6.70 1.81
C TYR A 145 0.61 6.42 1.89
N TYR A 146 -0.14 7.45 2.24
CA TYR A 146 -1.59 7.40 2.34
C TYR A 146 -2.18 8.62 1.67
N ILE A 147 -3.16 8.41 0.81
CA ILE A 147 -3.86 9.48 0.11
C ILE A 147 -5.33 9.43 0.51
N THR A 148 -5.83 10.54 1.01
CA THR A 148 -7.24 10.74 1.31
C THR A 148 -7.60 12.21 1.11
N ASP A 149 -8.84 12.50 0.66
CA ASP A 149 -9.34 13.85 0.43
C ASP A 149 -8.43 14.75 -0.42
N GLY A 150 -7.72 14.14 -1.40
CA GLY A 150 -6.78 14.86 -2.27
C GLY A 150 -5.49 15.28 -1.58
N VAL A 151 -5.17 14.74 -0.42
CA VAL A 151 -3.95 15.03 0.34
C VAL A 151 -3.09 13.78 0.44
N LEU A 152 -1.80 13.95 0.14
CA LEU A 152 -0.78 12.92 0.28
C LEU A 152 -0.10 13.03 1.65
N TYR A 153 -0.03 11.93 2.36
CA TYR A 153 0.65 11.76 3.64
C TYR A 153 1.73 10.69 3.53
N GLN A 154 2.85 10.89 4.22
CA GLN A 154 3.81 9.83 4.51
C GLN A 154 3.50 9.22 5.87
N VAL A 155 3.54 7.89 5.95
CA VAL A 155 3.27 7.14 7.17
C VAL A 155 4.58 6.49 7.63
N ASP A 156 5.13 6.96 8.74
CA ASP A 156 6.34 6.41 9.35
C ASP A 156 5.97 5.41 10.44
N GLY A 157 6.24 4.12 10.17
CA GLY A 157 5.94 3.04 11.11
C GLY A 157 6.91 2.95 12.29
N LEU A 158 8.09 3.57 12.21
CA LEU A 158 9.06 3.58 13.30
C LEU A 158 8.80 4.72 14.27
N ALA A 159 8.50 5.90 13.73
CA ALA A 159 8.17 7.08 14.53
C ALA A 159 6.69 7.11 14.95
N GLU A 160 5.86 6.21 14.41
CA GLU A 160 4.40 6.20 14.59
C GLU A 160 3.76 7.55 14.26
N THR A 161 4.21 8.17 13.17
CA THR A 161 3.75 9.48 12.72
C THR A 161 3.13 9.45 11.35
N VAL A 162 2.23 10.40 11.12
CA VAL A 162 1.64 10.70 9.80
C VAL A 162 1.97 12.15 9.48
N THR A 163 2.70 12.35 8.39
CA THR A 163 3.15 13.67 7.97
C THR A 163 2.50 14.05 6.65
N LYS A 164 1.81 15.19 6.62
CA LYS A 164 1.28 15.75 5.37
C LYS A 164 2.44 16.12 4.45
N ILE A 165 2.42 15.63 3.22
CA ILE A 165 3.41 15.96 2.19
C ILE A 165 2.89 17.10 1.33
N VAL A 166 1.72 16.91 0.66
CA VAL A 166 1.21 17.86 -0.33
C VAL A 166 -0.30 17.72 -0.53
N GLU A 167 -0.95 18.83 -0.89
CA GLU A 167 -2.29 18.81 -1.48
C GLU A 167 -2.16 18.56 -2.99
N LEU A 168 -2.79 17.53 -3.50
CA LEU A 168 -2.67 17.11 -4.91
C LEU A 168 -3.35 18.11 -5.86
N SER A 169 -4.24 18.96 -5.36
CA SER A 169 -4.87 20.05 -6.12
C SER A 169 -3.99 21.30 -6.24
N ASP A 170 -2.88 21.40 -5.50
CA ASP A 170 -1.93 22.53 -5.59
C ASP A 170 -1.16 22.42 -6.92
N PRO A 171 -1.09 23.47 -7.75
CA PRO A 171 -0.28 23.47 -8.98
C PRO A 171 1.20 23.15 -8.77
N SER A 172 1.74 23.41 -7.56
CA SER A 172 3.09 23.01 -7.18
C SER A 172 3.19 21.53 -6.73
N ALA A 173 2.09 20.81 -6.71
CA ALA A 173 2.04 19.43 -6.24
C ALA A 173 2.92 18.50 -7.07
N GLU A 174 3.02 18.72 -8.39
CA GLU A 174 3.87 17.92 -9.27
C GLU A 174 5.33 17.95 -8.84
N GLU A 175 5.86 19.12 -8.47
CA GLU A 175 7.23 19.26 -7.99
C GLU A 175 7.43 18.58 -6.63
N LYS A 176 6.46 18.71 -5.73
CA LYS A 176 6.52 18.11 -4.39
C LYS A 176 6.22 16.61 -4.42
N GLN A 177 5.53 16.15 -5.45
CA GLN A 177 5.23 14.74 -5.68
C GLN A 177 6.44 13.95 -6.20
N ALA A 178 7.59 14.60 -6.40
CA ALA A 178 8.82 13.96 -6.87
C ALA A 178 9.28 12.78 -5.98
N ASN A 179 8.83 12.71 -4.73
CA ASN A 179 9.06 11.56 -3.87
C ASN A 179 8.15 10.36 -4.19
N ILE A 180 7.02 10.62 -4.87
CA ILE A 180 6.16 9.62 -5.47
C ILE A 180 6.02 10.01 -6.93
N ASP A 181 6.87 9.47 -7.79
CA ASP A 181 6.92 9.83 -9.23
C ASP A 181 5.65 9.40 -9.98
N ILE A 182 4.75 8.70 -9.33
CA ILE A 182 3.54 8.18 -9.93
C ILE A 182 2.38 8.40 -8.98
N TYR A 183 1.50 9.30 -9.34
CA TYR A 183 0.14 9.36 -8.80
C TYR A 183 -0.83 9.25 -9.97
N PHE A 184 -1.72 8.30 -9.88
CA PHE A 184 -2.78 8.08 -10.87
C PHE A 184 -4.03 7.55 -10.17
N THR A 185 -5.16 7.78 -10.81
CA THR A 185 -6.42 7.26 -10.31
C THR A 185 -6.61 5.80 -10.70
N PHE A 186 -7.37 5.04 -9.92
CA PHE A 186 -7.74 3.68 -10.32
C PHE A 186 -8.63 3.66 -11.57
N ASP A 187 -9.26 4.76 -11.96
CA ASP A 187 -9.98 4.88 -13.24
C ASP A 187 -9.03 4.85 -14.43
N GLU A 188 -7.87 5.53 -14.34
CA GLU A 188 -6.80 5.45 -15.35
C GLU A 188 -6.26 4.02 -15.47
N ILE A 189 -6.06 3.33 -14.33
CA ILE A 189 -5.64 1.93 -14.31
C ILE A 189 -6.68 1.05 -15.01
N ARG A 190 -7.94 1.19 -14.64
CA ARG A 190 -9.03 0.40 -15.24
C ARG A 190 -9.12 0.61 -16.75
N ALA A 191 -8.92 1.84 -17.22
CA ALA A 191 -8.94 2.16 -18.65
C ALA A 191 -7.86 1.41 -19.46
N ILE A 192 -6.71 1.08 -18.84
CA ILE A 192 -5.66 0.28 -19.47
C ILE A 192 -6.04 -1.19 -19.58
N TYR A 193 -6.81 -1.70 -18.60
CA TYR A 193 -7.12 -3.12 -18.48
C TYR A 193 -8.56 -3.50 -18.86
N ALA A 194 -9.40 -2.52 -19.18
CA ALA A 194 -10.73 -2.76 -19.70
C ALA A 194 -10.70 -3.18 -21.17
#